data_92ffa4cee3f957352fc91fda0a992d4d
#
_entry.id   92ffa4cee3f957352fc91fda0a992d4d
#
_cell.length_a   1.000
_cell.length_b   1.000
_cell.length_c   1.000
_cell.angle_alpha   90.00
_cell.angle_beta   90.00
_cell.angle_gamma   90.00
#
_symmetry.space_group_name_H-M   'P 1'
#
loop_
_entity.id
_entity.type
_entity.pdbx_description
1 polymer ?
#
loop_
_entity_poly.entity_id
_entity_poly.type
_entity_poly.pdbx_seq_one_letter_code
_entity_poly.pdbx_strand_id
1 'polypeptide(L)'
;TREELERELLRIVRRINPNLTTRTNTYNKPKTETDIGIVRQPFTDVDKQYWKQFGIHIDTLKKFNVFSIKYFLCNSVVRSTYKETSPMYAYKVYDKFKIYRPLASKFTKWRTNLTNRHVQGLAELPKEGGEILIITKSLKDVMCCYEMGFNAIAASSETTFIPEDILKSLRSKWKHILILYDRDATGMHKAREYSKQYKIDAFFINKKFKAKDLSDAVKVNGFNIVKDWLVNTLRKYD
;
A
#
# COMPACT_ATOMS: atom_id res chain seq x y z
N THR A 1 8.76 36.54 4.01
CA THR A 1 8.72 35.27 4.79
C THR A 1 10.13 34.89 5.25
N ARG A 2 10.27 34.00 6.24
CA ARG A 2 11.56 33.49 6.73
C ARG A 2 12.44 32.94 5.60
N GLU A 3 11.81 32.28 4.62
CA GLU A 3 12.50 31.72 3.43
C GLU A 3 13.05 32.83 2.49
N GLU A 4 12.35 33.92 2.37
CA GLU A 4 12.83 35.06 1.57
C GLU A 4 14.03 35.75 2.21
N LEU A 5 14.02 35.87 3.54
CA LEU A 5 15.15 36.41 4.31
C LEU A 5 16.38 35.49 4.22
N GLU A 6 16.20 34.18 4.28
CA GLU A 6 17.29 33.19 4.13
C GLU A 6 17.88 33.24 2.69
N ARG A 7 17.04 33.40 1.66
CA ARG A 7 17.52 33.56 0.27
C ARG A 7 18.31 34.84 0.08
N GLU A 8 17.85 35.95 0.67
CA GLU A 8 18.51 37.22 0.56
C GLU A 8 19.85 37.26 1.33
N LEU A 9 19.90 36.68 2.53
CA LEU A 9 21.13 36.46 3.27
C LEU A 9 22.15 35.61 2.49
N LEU A 10 21.71 34.55 1.83
CA LEU A 10 22.57 33.71 0.99
C LEU A 10 23.13 34.50 -0.23
N ARG A 11 22.35 35.41 -0.81
CA ARG A 11 22.82 36.31 -1.90
C ARG A 11 23.88 37.28 -1.42
N ILE A 12 23.70 37.88 -0.24
CA ILE A 12 24.66 38.80 0.37
C ILE A 12 25.96 38.06 0.71
N VAL A 13 25.87 36.91 1.33
CA VAL A 13 27.07 36.13 1.69
C VAL A 13 27.88 35.70 0.45
N ARG A 14 27.22 35.31 -0.65
CA ARG A 14 27.89 34.98 -1.92
C ARG A 14 28.57 36.19 -2.58
N ARG A 15 28.02 37.39 -2.41
CA ARG A 15 28.67 38.63 -2.89
C ARG A 15 29.93 38.97 -2.11
N ILE A 16 29.92 38.74 -0.81
CA ILE A 16 31.06 39.04 0.08
C ILE A 16 32.16 37.96 -0.06
N ASN A 17 31.81 36.73 -0.30
CA ASN A 17 32.78 35.65 -0.45
C ASN A 17 32.36 34.66 -1.58
N PRO A 18 32.79 34.97 -2.86
CA PRO A 18 32.45 34.16 -4.03
C PRO A 18 32.91 32.71 -3.97
N ASN A 19 33.91 32.39 -3.13
CA ASN A 19 34.47 31.05 -2.97
C ASN A 19 33.84 30.26 -1.82
N LEU A 20 32.82 30.83 -1.18
CA LEU A 20 32.07 30.08 -0.16
C LEU A 20 31.19 29.03 -0.85
N THR A 21 31.72 27.85 -1.08
CA THR A 21 30.91 26.68 -1.34
C THR A 21 30.11 26.41 -0.06
N THR A 22 28.85 26.86 -0.05
CA THR A 22 27.89 26.39 0.94
C THR A 22 27.76 24.87 0.75
N ARG A 23 28.64 24.11 1.40
CA ARG A 23 28.30 22.74 1.73
C ARG A 23 27.06 22.87 2.61
N THR A 24 25.89 22.70 1.99
CA THR A 24 24.70 22.27 2.72
C THR A 24 25.11 20.93 3.33
N ASN A 25 25.62 20.98 4.57
CA ASN A 25 25.63 19.82 5.42
C ASN A 25 24.16 19.47 5.60
N THR A 26 23.60 18.75 4.62
CA THR A 26 22.50 17.86 4.89
C THR A 26 23.06 16.85 5.88
N TYR A 27 22.97 17.20 7.17
CA TYR A 27 23.04 16.20 8.22
C TYR A 27 21.92 15.22 7.87
N ASN A 28 22.28 14.18 7.14
CA ASN A 28 21.50 12.95 7.11
C ASN A 28 21.55 12.43 8.55
N LYS A 29 20.68 12.99 9.42
CA LYS A 29 20.31 12.28 10.64
C LYS A 29 19.99 10.87 10.16
N PRO A 30 20.66 9.83 10.66
CA PRO A 30 20.27 8.47 10.36
C PRO A 30 18.76 8.43 10.63
N LYS A 31 17.96 8.02 9.66
CA LYS A 31 16.51 7.86 9.84
C LYS A 31 16.37 6.83 10.94
N THR A 32 16.20 7.29 12.17
CA THR A 32 15.89 6.41 13.29
C THR A 32 14.61 5.70 12.90
N GLU A 33 14.71 4.38 12.85
CA GLU A 33 13.58 3.55 12.48
C GLU A 33 12.40 3.89 13.41
N THR A 34 11.27 4.23 12.85
CA THR A 34 10.09 4.56 13.66
C THR A 34 9.56 3.26 14.25
N ASP A 35 9.65 3.11 15.57
CA ASP A 35 8.96 2.03 16.25
C ASP A 35 7.45 2.29 16.28
N ILE A 36 6.65 1.28 15.88
CA ILE A 36 5.18 1.37 15.91
C ILE A 36 4.64 0.27 16.84
N GLY A 37 4.09 0.71 17.98
CA GLY A 37 3.32 -0.14 18.90
C GLY A 37 1.82 0.00 18.66
N ILE A 38 1.07 -1.07 18.91
CA ILE A 38 -0.39 -1.08 18.79
C ILE A 38 -1.06 -1.71 20.02
N VAL A 39 -2.25 -1.23 20.35
CA VAL A 39 -3.18 -1.93 21.25
C VAL A 39 -4.41 -2.33 20.45
N ARG A 40 -4.64 -3.64 20.36
CA ARG A 40 -5.74 -4.23 19.61
C ARG A 40 -7.05 -4.11 20.35
N GLN A 41 -8.15 -4.18 19.59
CA GLN A 41 -9.50 -4.35 20.12
C GLN A 41 -10.28 -5.30 19.21
N PRO A 42 -11.40 -5.88 19.68
CA PRO A 42 -12.32 -6.61 18.81
C PRO A 42 -12.83 -5.72 17.68
N PHE A 43 -13.13 -6.32 16.52
CA PHE A 43 -13.81 -5.60 15.44
C PHE A 43 -15.22 -5.21 15.88
N THR A 44 -15.50 -3.91 15.83
CA THR A 44 -16.83 -3.36 16.07
C THR A 44 -17.77 -3.56 14.88
N ASP A 45 -19.05 -3.28 15.02
CA ASP A 45 -19.97 -3.34 13.88
C ASP A 45 -19.67 -2.25 12.84
N VAL A 46 -19.16 -1.10 13.27
CA VAL A 46 -18.64 -0.05 12.36
C VAL A 46 -17.48 -0.60 11.52
N ASP A 47 -16.55 -1.33 12.12
CA ASP A 47 -15.44 -1.95 11.40
C ASP A 47 -15.94 -2.99 10.39
N LYS A 48 -16.88 -3.84 10.78
CA LYS A 48 -17.48 -4.87 9.90
C LYS A 48 -18.17 -4.22 8.69
N GLN A 49 -18.96 -3.18 8.92
CA GLN A 49 -19.62 -2.41 7.86
C GLN A 49 -18.62 -1.72 6.95
N TYR A 50 -17.56 -1.15 7.52
CA TYR A 50 -16.50 -0.51 6.75
C TYR A 50 -15.84 -1.48 5.77
N TRP A 51 -15.50 -2.69 6.18
CA TRP A 51 -14.83 -3.67 5.33
C TRP A 51 -15.79 -4.36 4.35
N LYS A 52 -17.04 -4.58 4.76
CA LYS A 52 -18.10 -5.18 3.92
C LYS A 52 -18.34 -4.40 2.62
N GLN A 53 -18.19 -3.06 2.62
CA GLN A 53 -18.35 -2.25 1.39
C GLN A 53 -17.33 -2.61 0.29
N PHE A 54 -16.23 -3.27 0.63
CA PHE A 54 -15.22 -3.77 -0.30
C PHE A 54 -15.32 -5.27 -0.55
N GLY A 55 -16.37 -5.92 -0.04
CA GLY A 55 -16.54 -7.38 -0.11
C GLY A 55 -15.58 -8.15 0.78
N ILE A 56 -14.92 -7.50 1.76
CA ILE A 56 -13.92 -8.12 2.64
C ILE A 56 -14.59 -8.54 3.94
N HIS A 57 -14.48 -9.85 4.27
CA HIS A 57 -15.02 -10.46 5.48
C HIS A 57 -14.00 -10.43 6.64
N ILE A 58 -14.50 -10.60 7.85
CA ILE A 58 -13.65 -10.57 9.07
C ILE A 58 -12.59 -11.68 9.05
N ASP A 59 -12.91 -12.85 8.51
CA ASP A 59 -11.95 -13.94 8.45
C ASP A 59 -10.81 -13.67 7.46
N THR A 60 -11.08 -12.93 6.40
CA THR A 60 -10.05 -12.41 5.50
C THR A 60 -9.16 -11.40 6.21
N LEU A 61 -9.72 -10.49 7.00
CA LEU A 61 -8.92 -9.56 7.81
C LEU A 61 -8.01 -10.32 8.78
N LYS A 62 -8.52 -11.34 9.47
CA LYS A 62 -7.71 -12.19 10.37
C LYS A 62 -6.60 -12.91 9.61
N LYS A 63 -6.92 -13.53 8.46
CA LYS A 63 -5.96 -14.22 7.60
C LYS A 63 -4.80 -13.31 7.20
N PHE A 64 -5.09 -12.07 6.80
CA PHE A 64 -4.10 -11.08 6.38
C PHE A 64 -3.53 -10.24 7.53
N ASN A 65 -3.69 -10.69 8.79
CA ASN A 65 -3.16 -10.03 9.97
C ASN A 65 -3.54 -8.55 10.07
N VAL A 66 -4.81 -8.24 9.73
CA VAL A 66 -5.41 -6.92 9.92
C VAL A 66 -6.15 -6.89 11.25
N PHE A 67 -5.92 -5.87 12.05
CA PHE A 67 -6.51 -5.71 13.38
C PHE A 67 -7.24 -4.38 13.48
N SER A 68 -8.41 -4.36 14.15
CA SER A 68 -8.94 -3.12 14.73
C SER A 68 -8.07 -2.74 15.93
N ILE A 69 -7.73 -1.46 16.07
CA ILE A 69 -6.83 -1.02 17.12
C ILE A 69 -7.44 0.12 17.96
N LYS A 70 -7.31 0.00 19.27
CA LYS A 70 -7.77 1.01 20.24
C LYS A 70 -6.93 2.28 20.14
N TYR A 71 -5.60 2.13 20.03
CA TYR A 71 -4.65 3.22 19.78
C TYR A 71 -3.33 2.66 19.23
N PHE A 72 -2.51 3.54 18.67
CA PHE A 72 -1.16 3.22 18.27
C PHE A 72 -0.16 4.24 18.78
N LEU A 73 1.08 3.78 18.92
CA LEU A 73 2.21 4.58 19.37
C LEU A 73 3.25 4.68 18.25
N CYS A 74 3.98 5.79 18.22
CA CYS A 74 5.23 5.91 17.49
C CYS A 74 6.32 6.34 18.47
N ASN A 75 7.36 5.54 18.60
CA ASN A 75 8.46 5.78 19.57
C ASN A 75 7.91 6.02 20.98
N SER A 76 7.06 5.11 21.45
CA SER A 76 6.39 5.12 22.76
C SER A 76 5.41 6.27 23.01
N VAL A 77 5.16 7.14 22.01
CA VAL A 77 4.18 8.25 22.13
C VAL A 77 2.89 7.88 21.43
N VAL A 78 1.75 7.94 22.15
CA VAL A 78 0.41 7.72 21.56
C VAL A 78 0.13 8.79 20.50
N ARG A 79 -0.23 8.35 19.30
CA ARG A 79 -0.46 9.22 18.14
C ARG A 79 -1.93 9.42 17.81
N SER A 80 -2.75 8.42 18.06
CA SER A 80 -4.18 8.50 17.84
C SER A 80 -4.89 7.40 18.60
N THR A 81 -6.16 7.65 18.95
CA THR A 81 -7.09 6.70 19.57
C THR A 81 -8.28 6.45 18.67
N TYR A 82 -8.85 5.24 18.77
CA TYR A 82 -10.05 4.84 18.04
C TYR A 82 -11.25 5.68 18.43
N LYS A 83 -12.07 5.98 17.43
CA LYS A 83 -13.44 6.48 17.59
C LYS A 83 -14.31 5.82 16.53
N GLU A 84 -15.57 5.54 16.80
CA GLU A 84 -16.47 4.98 15.79
C GLU A 84 -16.57 5.87 14.53
N THR A 85 -16.51 7.20 14.73
CA THR A 85 -16.43 8.19 13.64
C THR A 85 -15.07 8.27 12.95
N SER A 86 -14.05 7.58 13.48
CA SER A 86 -12.69 7.56 12.96
C SER A 86 -11.99 6.22 13.24
N PRO A 87 -12.47 5.12 12.61
CA PRO A 87 -11.91 3.80 12.83
C PRO A 87 -10.44 3.72 12.39
N MET A 88 -9.70 2.82 13.04
CA MET A 88 -8.28 2.62 12.78
C MET A 88 -7.93 1.15 12.69
N TYR A 89 -7.07 0.82 11.73
CA TYR A 89 -6.62 -0.55 11.48
C TYR A 89 -5.11 -0.63 11.44
N ALA A 90 -4.57 -1.74 11.92
CA ALA A 90 -3.15 -2.08 11.77
C ALA A 90 -3.00 -3.30 10.87
N TYR A 91 -2.19 -3.18 9.84
CA TYR A 91 -1.75 -4.28 9.00
C TYR A 91 -0.40 -4.75 9.54
N LYS A 92 -0.32 -5.98 10.03
CA LYS A 92 0.94 -6.57 10.45
C LYS A 92 1.57 -7.33 9.29
N VAL A 93 2.77 -6.93 8.91
CA VAL A 93 3.56 -7.61 7.88
C VAL A 93 4.86 -8.05 8.54
N TYR A 94 5.00 -9.34 8.80
CA TYR A 94 6.05 -9.93 9.65
C TYR A 94 6.07 -9.28 11.04
N ASP A 95 7.12 -8.54 11.37
CA ASP A 95 7.34 -7.86 12.65
C ASP A 95 6.96 -6.37 12.64
N LYS A 96 6.58 -5.82 11.49
CA LYS A 96 6.30 -4.39 11.29
C LYS A 96 4.82 -4.10 11.07
N PHE A 97 4.46 -2.82 11.18
CA PHE A 97 3.08 -2.37 11.07
C PHE A 97 2.89 -1.26 10.03
N LYS A 98 1.72 -1.30 9.39
CA LYS A 98 1.19 -0.20 8.60
C LYS A 98 -0.18 0.17 9.17
N ILE A 99 -0.28 1.37 9.72
CA ILE A 99 -1.51 1.89 10.31
C ILE A 99 -2.34 2.56 9.24
N TYR A 100 -3.62 2.20 9.17
CA TYR A 100 -4.59 2.74 8.24
C TYR A 100 -5.72 3.46 8.99
N ARG A 101 -5.92 4.72 8.69
CA ARG A 101 -7.00 5.56 9.20
C ARG A 101 -7.84 6.05 8.01
N PRO A 102 -8.89 5.32 7.61
CA PRO A 102 -9.60 5.56 6.35
C PRO A 102 -10.20 6.95 6.21
N LEU A 103 -10.70 7.52 7.31
CA LEU A 103 -11.39 8.81 7.34
C LEU A 103 -10.49 9.99 7.72
N ALA A 104 -9.20 9.74 7.97
CA ALA A 104 -8.23 10.79 8.24
C ALA A 104 -7.80 11.52 6.95
N SER A 105 -7.24 12.72 7.12
CA SER A 105 -6.68 13.49 6.01
C SER A 105 -5.62 12.72 5.24
N LYS A 106 -5.39 13.05 3.97
CA LYS A 106 -4.39 12.41 3.10
C LYS A 106 -3.02 12.28 3.77
N PHE A 107 -2.58 13.31 4.51
CA PHE A 107 -1.26 13.34 5.15
C PHE A 107 -1.15 12.46 6.41
N THR A 108 -2.27 12.14 7.05
CA THR A 108 -2.31 11.36 8.29
C THR A 108 -3.01 10.01 8.13
N LYS A 109 -3.51 9.70 6.95
CA LYS A 109 -4.22 8.45 6.62
C LYS A 109 -3.37 7.22 6.86
N TRP A 110 -2.08 7.32 6.59
CA TRP A 110 -1.11 6.24 6.69
C TRP A 110 0.03 6.56 7.64
N ARG A 111 0.45 5.57 8.42
CA ARG A 111 1.71 5.58 9.16
C ARG A 111 2.32 4.19 9.07
N THR A 112 3.61 4.07 8.79
CA THR A 112 4.24 2.76 8.58
C THR A 112 5.71 2.76 9.00
N ASN A 113 6.19 1.61 9.46
CA ASN A 113 7.58 1.27 9.58
C ASN A 113 7.99 0.10 8.66
N LEU A 114 7.15 -0.23 7.66
CA LEU A 114 7.49 -1.21 6.64
C LEU A 114 8.66 -0.70 5.79
N THR A 115 9.56 -1.61 5.43
CA THR A 115 10.60 -1.41 4.43
C THR A 115 10.17 -2.04 3.10
N ASN A 116 10.97 -1.92 2.05
CA ASN A 116 10.71 -2.59 0.77
C ASN A 116 10.67 -4.13 0.86
N ARG A 117 11.28 -4.72 1.91
CA ARG A 117 11.25 -6.17 2.16
C ARG A 117 9.93 -6.68 2.70
N HIS A 118 9.07 -5.80 3.22
CA HIS A 118 7.78 -6.14 3.79
C HIS A 118 6.69 -6.13 2.70
N VAL A 119 6.66 -7.21 1.90
CA VAL A 119 5.65 -7.40 0.85
C VAL A 119 4.35 -7.87 1.48
N GLN A 120 3.30 -7.09 1.30
CA GLN A 120 1.98 -7.35 1.87
C GLN A 120 1.31 -8.53 1.14
N GLY A 121 0.77 -9.50 1.86
CA GLY A 121 0.12 -10.70 1.30
C GLY A 121 1.09 -11.82 0.92
N LEU A 122 2.41 -11.63 1.02
CA LEU A 122 3.39 -12.63 0.61
C LEU A 122 3.38 -13.89 1.51
N ALA A 123 3.22 -13.69 2.82
CA ALA A 123 3.19 -14.80 3.78
C ALA A 123 1.90 -15.64 3.68
N GLU A 124 0.85 -15.08 3.11
CA GLU A 124 -0.46 -15.69 2.96
C GLU A 124 -0.63 -16.48 1.64
N LEU A 125 0.38 -16.41 0.75
CA LEU A 125 0.37 -17.17 -0.50
C LEU A 125 0.55 -18.67 -0.27
N PRO A 126 -0.03 -19.54 -1.14
CA PRO A 126 0.30 -20.96 -1.19
C PRO A 126 1.80 -21.18 -1.40
N LYS A 127 2.40 -22.13 -0.67
CA LYS A 127 3.85 -22.39 -0.73
C LYS A 127 4.29 -22.96 -2.08
N GLU A 128 3.41 -23.75 -2.68
CA GLU A 128 3.60 -24.39 -4.00
C GLU A 128 3.45 -23.43 -5.17
N GLY A 129 2.82 -22.26 -4.95
CA GLY A 129 2.50 -21.33 -6.02
C GLY A 129 1.15 -21.59 -6.68
N GLY A 130 1.04 -21.33 -7.99
CA GLY A 130 -0.20 -21.51 -8.75
C GLY A 130 -0.16 -20.92 -10.16
N GLU A 131 -1.33 -20.83 -10.79
CA GLU A 131 -1.43 -20.32 -12.18
C GLU A 131 -1.19 -18.81 -12.24
N ILE A 132 -1.96 -18.01 -11.49
CA ILE A 132 -1.95 -16.55 -11.58
C ILE A 132 -1.64 -15.91 -10.22
N LEU A 133 -0.67 -15.00 -10.21
CA LEU A 133 -0.36 -14.09 -9.10
C LEU A 133 -0.55 -12.65 -9.55
N ILE A 134 -1.32 -11.87 -8.81
CA ILE A 134 -1.59 -10.46 -9.11
C ILE A 134 -0.76 -9.57 -8.19
N ILE A 135 0.01 -8.65 -8.75
CA ILE A 135 0.68 -7.58 -7.99
C ILE A 135 -0.23 -6.36 -7.99
N THR A 136 -0.73 -6.00 -6.82
CA THR A 136 -1.61 -4.84 -6.62
C THR A 136 -0.87 -3.69 -5.92
N LYS A 137 -1.57 -2.59 -5.70
CA LYS A 137 -1.03 -1.40 -5.05
C LYS A 137 -1.18 -1.39 -3.53
N SER A 138 -2.15 -2.13 -2.98
CA SER A 138 -2.48 -2.09 -1.56
C SER A 138 -2.92 -3.44 -1.01
N LEU A 139 -2.73 -3.65 0.31
CA LEU A 139 -3.27 -4.84 0.98
C LEU A 139 -4.81 -4.93 0.88
N LYS A 140 -5.50 -3.81 0.79
CA LYS A 140 -6.96 -3.80 0.60
C LYS A 140 -7.34 -4.46 -0.73
N ASP A 141 -6.63 -4.15 -1.81
CA ASP A 141 -6.85 -4.79 -3.12
C ASP A 141 -6.41 -6.26 -3.12
N VAL A 142 -5.33 -6.61 -2.40
CA VAL A 142 -4.94 -8.01 -2.16
C VAL A 142 -6.08 -8.80 -1.53
N MET A 143 -6.70 -8.25 -0.48
CA MET A 143 -7.83 -8.91 0.18
C MET A 143 -9.07 -8.99 -0.72
N CYS A 144 -9.34 -7.98 -1.55
CA CYS A 144 -10.40 -8.05 -2.56
C CYS A 144 -10.13 -9.17 -3.59
N CYS A 145 -8.90 -9.31 -4.08
CA CYS A 145 -8.52 -10.41 -4.97
C CYS A 145 -8.75 -11.77 -4.28
N TYR A 146 -8.32 -11.90 -3.03
CA TYR A 146 -8.51 -13.13 -2.24
C TYR A 146 -9.98 -13.52 -2.10
N GLU A 147 -10.87 -12.58 -1.78
CA GLU A 147 -12.32 -12.83 -1.71
C GLU A 147 -12.90 -13.24 -3.08
N MET A 148 -12.28 -12.83 -4.17
CA MET A 148 -12.66 -13.23 -5.53
C MET A 148 -12.07 -14.58 -5.96
N GLY A 149 -11.20 -15.18 -5.15
CA GLY A 149 -10.54 -16.46 -5.43
C GLY A 149 -9.18 -16.35 -6.12
N PHE A 150 -8.57 -15.16 -6.12
CA PHE A 150 -7.26 -14.93 -6.73
C PHE A 150 -6.17 -14.65 -5.70
N ASN A 151 -4.97 -15.13 -5.97
CA ASN A 151 -3.78 -14.82 -5.17
C ASN A 151 -3.20 -13.47 -5.59
N ALA A 152 -2.90 -12.64 -4.59
CA ALA A 152 -2.33 -11.32 -4.85
C ALA A 152 -1.35 -10.90 -3.76
N ILE A 153 -0.46 -9.97 -4.11
CA ILE A 153 0.49 -9.32 -3.20
C ILE A 153 0.57 -7.83 -3.51
N ALA A 154 1.11 -7.06 -2.57
CA ALA A 154 1.38 -5.64 -2.79
C ALA A 154 2.72 -5.23 -2.16
N ALA A 155 3.41 -4.26 -2.78
CA ALA A 155 4.59 -3.65 -2.19
C ALA A 155 4.23 -2.91 -0.88
N SER A 156 5.24 -2.57 -0.09
CA SER A 156 5.06 -1.85 1.18
C SER A 156 4.44 -0.46 1.02
N SER A 157 4.69 0.21 -0.11
CA SER A 157 4.14 1.51 -0.46
C SER A 157 3.92 1.68 -1.96
N GLU A 158 3.21 2.73 -2.34
CA GLU A 158 2.92 3.07 -3.75
C GLU A 158 4.16 3.38 -4.60
N THR A 159 5.25 3.77 -3.96
CA THR A 159 6.50 4.17 -4.63
C THR A 159 7.56 3.08 -4.66
N THR A 160 7.33 1.96 -3.97
CA THR A 160 8.28 0.85 -3.90
C THR A 160 7.87 -0.28 -4.85
N PHE A 161 8.86 -0.94 -5.43
CA PHE A 161 8.68 -2.19 -6.16
C PHE A 161 8.95 -3.39 -5.24
N ILE A 162 8.43 -4.55 -5.61
CA ILE A 162 8.77 -5.81 -4.95
C ILE A 162 10.26 -6.09 -5.25
N PRO A 163 11.07 -6.44 -4.24
CA PRO A 163 12.49 -6.74 -4.45
C PRO A 163 12.70 -7.84 -5.49
N GLU A 164 13.76 -7.69 -6.27
CA GLU A 164 14.01 -8.57 -7.42
C GLU A 164 14.23 -10.04 -7.04
N ASP A 165 14.88 -10.30 -5.91
CA ASP A 165 15.08 -11.64 -5.36
C ASP A 165 13.75 -12.31 -4.99
N ILE A 166 12.82 -11.56 -4.38
CA ILE A 166 11.47 -12.04 -4.09
C ILE A 166 10.73 -12.32 -5.41
N LEU A 167 10.82 -11.39 -6.36
CA LEU A 167 10.16 -11.56 -7.66
C LEU A 167 10.70 -12.77 -8.44
N LYS A 168 12.01 -13.04 -8.40
CA LYS A 168 12.63 -14.24 -8.98
C LYS A 168 12.08 -15.51 -8.32
N SER A 169 11.99 -15.53 -7.01
CA SER A 169 11.40 -16.66 -6.27
C SER A 169 9.93 -16.89 -6.63
N LEU A 170 9.15 -15.83 -6.83
CA LEU A 170 7.76 -15.94 -7.24
C LEU A 170 7.63 -16.50 -8.66
N ARG A 171 8.49 -16.09 -9.59
CA ARG A 171 8.49 -16.58 -10.98
C ARG A 171 8.77 -18.08 -11.11
N SER A 172 9.48 -18.69 -10.17
CA SER A 172 9.67 -20.14 -10.16
C SER A 172 8.46 -20.93 -9.68
N LYS A 173 7.45 -20.25 -9.11
CA LYS A 173 6.27 -20.87 -8.49
C LYS A 173 4.97 -20.51 -9.19
N TRP A 174 4.93 -19.40 -9.92
CA TRP A 174 3.72 -18.88 -10.55
C TRP A 174 3.88 -18.87 -12.07
N LYS A 175 2.93 -19.45 -12.78
CA LYS A 175 2.95 -19.51 -14.25
C LYS A 175 2.80 -18.12 -14.85
N HIS A 176 1.88 -17.33 -14.32
CA HIS A 176 1.65 -15.95 -14.73
C HIS A 176 1.72 -14.99 -13.53
N ILE A 177 2.51 -13.94 -13.66
CA ILE A 177 2.52 -12.82 -12.72
C ILE A 177 2.00 -11.61 -13.48
N LEU A 178 1.01 -10.91 -12.93
CA LEU A 178 0.33 -9.80 -13.59
C LEU A 178 0.30 -8.58 -12.67
N ILE A 179 0.27 -7.38 -13.24
CA ILE A 179 0.15 -6.13 -12.49
C ILE A 179 -1.26 -5.56 -12.64
N LEU A 180 -1.93 -5.29 -11.52
CA LEU A 180 -3.18 -4.55 -11.42
C LEU A 180 -2.97 -3.29 -10.58
N TYR A 181 -2.68 -2.17 -11.23
CA TYR A 181 -2.47 -0.88 -10.58
C TYR A 181 -3.62 0.08 -10.85
N ASP A 182 -3.62 1.20 -10.10
CA ASP A 182 -4.63 2.24 -10.22
C ASP A 182 -4.72 2.78 -11.65
N ARG A 183 -5.94 3.10 -12.06
CA ARG A 183 -6.23 3.71 -13.35
C ARG A 183 -6.14 5.24 -13.28
N ASP A 184 -5.15 5.78 -12.62
CA ASP A 184 -4.78 7.19 -12.67
C ASP A 184 -3.42 7.36 -13.36
N ALA A 185 -3.03 8.61 -13.65
CA ALA A 185 -1.78 8.88 -14.37
C ALA A 185 -0.55 8.29 -13.68
N THR A 186 -0.50 8.38 -12.35
CA THR A 186 0.61 7.85 -11.52
C THR A 186 0.65 6.33 -11.55
N GLY A 187 -0.49 5.66 -11.33
CA GLY A 187 -0.59 4.20 -11.34
C GLY A 187 -0.26 3.61 -12.72
N MET A 188 -0.77 4.23 -13.79
CA MET A 188 -0.47 3.81 -15.16
C MET A 188 1.00 3.99 -15.51
N HIS A 189 1.63 5.09 -15.09
CA HIS A 189 3.06 5.31 -15.29
C HIS A 189 3.89 4.26 -14.54
N LYS A 190 3.61 4.04 -13.28
CA LYS A 190 4.29 3.04 -12.45
C LYS A 190 4.10 1.61 -12.96
N ALA A 191 2.91 1.25 -13.40
CA ALA A 191 2.66 -0.07 -13.99
C ALA A 191 3.51 -0.29 -15.26
N ARG A 192 3.63 0.74 -16.11
CA ARG A 192 4.48 0.68 -17.32
C ARG A 192 5.96 0.55 -16.98
N GLU A 193 6.47 1.33 -16.01
CA GLU A 193 7.85 1.21 -15.53
C GLU A 193 8.12 -0.23 -15.05
N TYR A 194 7.22 -0.75 -14.19
CA TYR A 194 7.32 -2.08 -13.63
C TYR A 194 7.28 -3.17 -14.73
N SER A 195 6.30 -3.04 -15.64
CA SER A 195 6.14 -3.94 -16.80
C SER A 195 7.40 -3.95 -17.70
N LYS A 196 7.95 -2.77 -18.00
CA LYS A 196 9.17 -2.65 -18.81
C LYS A 196 10.39 -3.25 -18.12
N GLN A 197 10.58 -2.96 -16.83
CA GLN A 197 11.75 -3.40 -16.05
C GLN A 197 11.74 -4.91 -15.82
N TYR A 198 10.57 -5.47 -15.51
CA TYR A 198 10.47 -6.87 -15.10
C TYR A 198 9.78 -7.78 -16.13
N LYS A 199 9.38 -7.27 -17.28
CA LYS A 199 8.66 -8.01 -18.35
C LYS A 199 7.42 -8.74 -17.78
N ILE A 200 6.57 -8.00 -17.07
CA ILE A 200 5.33 -8.46 -16.47
C ILE A 200 4.18 -7.71 -17.11
N ASP A 201 3.14 -8.41 -17.55
CA ASP A 201 1.96 -7.80 -18.14
C ASP A 201 1.19 -7.00 -17.12
N ALA A 202 0.71 -5.83 -17.54
CA ALA A 202 -0.11 -4.94 -16.72
C ALA A 202 -1.51 -4.77 -17.31
N PHE A 203 -2.51 -4.78 -16.45
CA PHE A 203 -3.89 -4.45 -16.80
C PHE A 203 -4.48 -3.47 -15.76
N PHE A 204 -5.63 -2.89 -16.08
CA PHE A 204 -6.22 -1.82 -15.28
C PHE A 204 -7.72 -2.03 -15.15
N ILE A 205 -8.28 -1.52 -14.06
CA ILE A 205 -9.72 -1.52 -13.84
C ILE A 205 -10.44 -0.95 -15.06
N ASN A 206 -11.55 -1.58 -15.48
CA ASN A 206 -12.34 -1.13 -16.62
C ASN A 206 -12.91 0.27 -16.36
N LYS A 207 -12.81 1.16 -17.34
CA LYS A 207 -13.32 2.54 -17.27
C LYS A 207 -14.81 2.63 -16.91
N LYS A 208 -15.60 1.63 -17.30
CA LYS A 208 -17.04 1.57 -17.01
C LYS A 208 -17.35 1.60 -15.50
N PHE A 209 -16.42 1.13 -14.66
CA PHE A 209 -16.62 1.12 -13.22
C PHE A 209 -16.47 2.49 -12.55
N LYS A 210 -15.96 3.49 -13.26
CA LYS A 210 -15.75 4.85 -12.72
C LYS A 210 -14.97 4.85 -11.40
N ALA A 211 -14.05 3.90 -11.25
CA ALA A 211 -13.20 3.69 -10.08
C ALA A 211 -11.73 3.64 -10.52
N LYS A 212 -10.81 3.98 -9.62
CA LYS A 212 -9.38 3.98 -9.91
C LYS A 212 -8.69 2.67 -9.55
N ASP A 213 -9.12 2.00 -8.50
CA ASP A 213 -8.56 0.74 -7.99
C ASP A 213 -9.64 -0.34 -7.82
N LEU A 214 -9.21 -1.58 -7.53
CA LEU A 214 -10.11 -2.73 -7.42
C LEU A 214 -11.10 -2.56 -6.27
N SER A 215 -10.63 -2.15 -5.11
CA SER A 215 -11.47 -1.98 -3.93
C SER A 215 -12.51 -0.88 -4.11
N ASP A 216 -12.14 0.24 -4.74
CA ASP A 216 -13.10 1.30 -5.07
C ASP A 216 -14.12 0.81 -6.12
N ALA A 217 -13.70 -0.02 -7.09
CA ALA A 217 -14.62 -0.61 -8.06
C ALA A 217 -15.67 -1.50 -7.38
N VAL A 218 -15.26 -2.34 -6.41
CA VAL A 218 -16.17 -3.17 -5.61
C VAL A 218 -17.16 -2.31 -4.84
N LYS A 219 -16.67 -1.26 -4.18
CA LYS A 219 -17.51 -0.35 -3.40
C LYS A 219 -18.59 0.33 -4.24
N VAL A 220 -18.24 0.74 -5.47
CA VAL A 220 -19.15 1.52 -6.34
C VAL A 220 -20.11 0.62 -7.12
N ASN A 221 -19.64 -0.54 -7.59
CA ASN A 221 -20.38 -1.37 -8.56
C ASN A 221 -20.88 -2.69 -7.97
N GLY A 222 -20.44 -3.05 -6.76
CA GLY A 222 -20.76 -4.31 -6.11
C GLY A 222 -19.76 -5.44 -6.45
N PHE A 223 -19.64 -6.36 -5.50
CA PHE A 223 -18.64 -7.41 -5.49
C PHE A 223 -18.75 -8.35 -6.72
N ASN A 224 -19.93 -8.89 -6.99
CA ASN A 224 -20.12 -9.90 -8.04
C ASN A 224 -19.81 -9.33 -9.44
N ILE A 225 -20.24 -8.10 -9.74
CA ILE A 225 -19.99 -7.45 -11.04
C ILE A 225 -18.49 -7.29 -11.30
N VAL A 226 -17.74 -6.90 -10.25
CA VAL A 226 -16.28 -6.69 -10.38
C VAL A 226 -15.56 -8.04 -10.40
N LYS A 227 -16.00 -9.03 -9.64
CA LYS A 227 -15.48 -10.40 -9.68
C LYS A 227 -15.63 -11.00 -11.09
N ASP A 228 -16.83 -10.95 -11.67
CA ASP A 228 -17.08 -11.47 -13.03
C ASP A 228 -16.20 -10.79 -14.08
N TRP A 229 -16.01 -9.48 -13.96
CA TRP A 229 -15.07 -8.77 -14.82
C TRP A 229 -13.63 -9.27 -14.64
N LEU A 230 -13.17 -9.46 -13.40
CA LEU A 230 -11.81 -9.93 -13.14
C LEU A 230 -11.60 -11.34 -13.68
N VAL A 231 -12.52 -12.26 -13.40
CA VAL A 231 -12.51 -13.64 -13.94
C VAL A 231 -12.41 -13.61 -15.47
N ASN A 232 -13.29 -12.85 -16.14
CA ASN A 232 -13.28 -12.76 -17.60
C ASN A 232 -12.00 -12.13 -18.18
N THR A 233 -11.40 -11.17 -17.45
CA THR A 233 -10.13 -10.54 -17.86
C THR A 233 -8.96 -11.51 -17.77
N LEU A 234 -8.97 -12.42 -16.78
CA LEU A 234 -7.89 -13.35 -16.51
C LEU A 234 -7.99 -14.67 -17.27
N ARG A 235 -9.15 -15.02 -17.85
CA ARG A 235 -9.34 -16.27 -18.64
C ARG A 235 -8.31 -16.52 -19.73
N LYS A 236 -7.70 -15.49 -20.28
CA LYS A 236 -6.66 -15.64 -21.32
C LYS A 236 -5.32 -16.17 -20.79
N TYR A 237 -5.19 -16.30 -19.46
CA TYR A 237 -4.01 -16.81 -18.78
C TYR A 237 -4.23 -18.20 -18.15
N ASP A 238 -5.43 -18.77 -18.29
CA ASP A 238 -5.80 -20.13 -17.83
C ASP A 238 -5.24 -21.24 -18.76
#